data_ac62e18732d4968197db04357ff34aa0
#
_entry.id   ac62e18732d4968197db04357ff34aa0
#
_cell.length_a   1.000
_cell.length_b   1.000
_cell.length_c   1.000
_cell.angle_alpha   90.00
_cell.angle_beta   90.00
_cell.angle_gamma   90.00
#
_symmetry.space_group_name_H-M   'P 1'
#
loop_
_entity.id
_entity.type
_entity.pdbx_description
1 polymer ?
#
loop_
_entity_poly.entity_id
_entity_poly.type
_entity_poly.pdbx_seq_one_letter_code
_entity_poly.pdbx_strand_id
1 'polypeptide(L)'
;MEFAIIGEESGRRLDMYLKRNVYKRLIEWKNSADHSTLEVNGARQVGKTYLINKFADEYFKQKIYINLFELSGKQFLECYEQAIAWKPGTKRPEHPLHDAFLLYEPSFQDTEDTVIIIDEIQESAEIYNRIREFTRQFKCRFIVTGSYL
;
A
#
# COMPACT_ATOMS: atom_id res chain seq x y z
N MET A 1 -7.58 -10.59 -3.30
CA MET A 1 -6.54 -10.00 -2.44
C MET A 1 -5.82 -11.09 -1.70
N GLU A 2 -4.52 -10.99 -1.62
CA GLU A 2 -3.72 -11.90 -0.83
C GLU A 2 -3.52 -11.32 0.57
N PHE A 3 -3.49 -12.20 1.58
CA PHE A 3 -3.47 -11.80 2.98
C PHE A 3 -2.30 -12.45 3.71
N ALA A 4 -1.52 -11.64 4.41
CA ALA A 4 -0.43 -12.10 5.26
C ALA A 4 -0.62 -11.59 6.69
N ILE A 5 -0.30 -12.42 7.69
CA ILE A 5 -0.42 -12.09 9.09
C ILE A 5 0.96 -12.11 9.74
N ILE A 6 1.30 -11.02 10.43
CA ILE A 6 2.49 -10.94 11.27
C ILE A 6 2.01 -10.87 12.71
N GLY A 7 2.28 -11.93 13.49
CA GLY A 7 1.89 -11.99 14.90
C GLY A 7 2.92 -11.40 15.84
N GLU A 8 2.52 -11.17 17.09
CA GLU A 8 3.44 -10.86 18.18
C GLU A 8 4.04 -12.16 18.71
N GLU A 9 5.35 -12.23 18.78
CA GLU A 9 6.03 -13.43 19.22
C GLU A 9 7.13 -13.14 20.24
N SER A 10 7.33 -14.04 21.16
CA SER A 10 8.41 -13.99 22.14
C SER A 10 9.61 -14.79 21.67
N GLY A 11 10.82 -14.25 21.82
CA GLY A 11 12.05 -14.93 21.50
C GLY A 11 12.62 -14.62 20.13
N ARG A 12 13.94 -14.39 20.10
CA ARG A 12 14.66 -13.96 18.88
C ARG A 12 14.56 -14.96 17.72
N ARG A 13 14.62 -16.27 18.01
CA ARG A 13 14.60 -17.31 16.97
C ARG A 13 13.27 -17.34 16.24
N LEU A 14 12.19 -17.26 17.01
CA LEU A 14 10.84 -17.29 16.44
C LEU A 14 10.57 -16.02 15.65
N ASP A 15 10.98 -14.84 16.15
CA ASP A 15 10.86 -13.57 15.46
C ASP A 15 11.61 -13.61 14.11
N MET A 16 12.85 -14.09 14.09
CA MET A 16 13.62 -14.21 12.85
C MET A 16 12.98 -15.20 11.87
N TYR A 17 12.44 -16.29 12.37
CA TYR A 17 11.75 -17.27 11.54
C TYR A 17 10.51 -16.69 10.89
N LEU A 18 9.71 -15.96 11.66
CA LEU A 18 8.50 -15.29 11.15
C LEU A 18 8.84 -14.22 10.12
N LYS A 19 9.88 -13.43 10.36
CA LYS A 19 10.34 -12.43 9.41
C LYS A 19 10.77 -13.06 8.09
N ARG A 20 11.50 -14.15 8.11
CA ARG A 20 11.91 -14.88 6.91
C ARG A 20 10.71 -15.42 6.14
N ASN A 21 9.73 -15.98 6.83
CA ASN A 21 8.52 -16.51 6.21
C ASN A 21 7.69 -15.41 5.57
N VAL A 22 7.52 -14.28 6.24
CA VAL A 22 6.80 -13.13 5.69
C VAL A 22 7.53 -12.60 4.47
N TYR A 23 8.84 -12.45 4.54
CA TYR A 23 9.64 -11.95 3.42
C TYR A 23 9.54 -12.87 2.20
N LYS A 24 9.59 -14.17 2.41
CA LYS A 24 9.39 -15.16 1.35
C LYS A 24 8.02 -15.02 0.69
N ARG A 25 6.97 -14.80 1.49
CA ARG A 25 5.62 -14.59 0.96
C ARG A 25 5.50 -13.29 0.16
N LEU A 26 6.20 -12.24 0.57
CA LEU A 26 6.26 -10.99 -0.19
C LEU A 26 6.88 -11.23 -1.56
N ILE A 27 7.97 -11.99 -1.64
CA ILE A 27 8.62 -12.34 -2.91
C ILE A 27 7.67 -13.18 -3.78
N GLU A 28 7.02 -14.17 -3.21
CA GLU A 28 6.05 -15.01 -3.92
C GLU A 28 4.89 -14.18 -4.48
N TRP A 29 4.38 -13.24 -3.68
CA TRP A 29 3.33 -12.33 -4.12
C TRP A 29 3.78 -11.47 -5.32
N LYS A 30 4.98 -10.89 -5.24
CA LYS A 30 5.50 -10.07 -6.34
C LYS A 30 5.64 -10.87 -7.62
N ASN A 31 6.07 -12.11 -7.53
CA ASN A 31 6.28 -13.00 -8.70
C ASN A 31 4.99 -13.66 -9.18
N SER A 32 3.89 -13.51 -8.46
CA SER A 32 2.59 -14.02 -8.85
C SER A 32 2.05 -13.30 -10.08
N ALA A 33 1.39 -14.04 -10.98
CA ALA A 33 0.68 -13.45 -12.11
C ALA A 33 -0.56 -12.68 -11.68
N ASP A 34 -1.04 -12.90 -10.47
CA ASP A 34 -2.19 -12.19 -9.92
C ASP A 34 -1.75 -10.81 -9.40
N HIS A 35 -2.37 -9.76 -9.94
CA HIS A 35 -2.14 -8.36 -9.55
C HIS A 35 -2.97 -7.93 -8.34
N SER A 36 -3.39 -8.85 -7.49
CA SER A 36 -4.16 -8.49 -6.30
C SER A 36 -3.30 -7.67 -5.32
N THR A 37 -3.98 -6.79 -4.60
CA THR A 37 -3.37 -6.04 -3.50
C THR A 37 -2.99 -6.99 -2.38
N LEU A 38 -1.77 -6.85 -1.87
CA LEU A 38 -1.35 -7.60 -0.69
C LEU A 38 -1.83 -6.87 0.57
N GLU A 39 -2.58 -7.57 1.41
CA GLU A 39 -2.98 -7.06 2.72
C GLU A 39 -2.12 -7.72 3.80
N VAL A 40 -1.46 -6.88 4.60
CA VAL A 40 -0.62 -7.35 5.71
C VAL A 40 -1.22 -6.90 7.02
N ASN A 41 -1.61 -7.86 7.83
CA ASN A 41 -2.21 -7.63 9.14
C ASN A 41 -1.20 -7.98 10.22
N GLY A 42 -1.22 -7.24 11.34
CA GLY A 42 -0.37 -7.56 12.47
C GLY A 42 -0.22 -6.41 13.44
N ALA A 43 0.38 -6.74 14.59
CA ALA A 43 0.64 -5.75 15.62
C ALA A 43 1.76 -4.79 15.21
N ARG A 44 1.66 -3.54 15.65
CA ARG A 44 2.62 -2.48 15.32
C ARG A 44 4.06 -2.80 15.71
N GLN A 45 4.26 -3.57 16.78
CA GLN A 45 5.57 -3.77 17.39
C GLN A 45 6.43 -4.84 16.73
N VAL A 46 5.94 -5.54 15.73
CA VAL A 46 6.69 -6.65 15.12
C VAL A 46 7.53 -6.27 13.91
N GLY A 47 7.68 -4.97 13.64
CA GLY A 47 8.54 -4.50 12.55
C GLY A 47 8.00 -4.76 11.15
N LYS A 48 6.69 -4.92 10.99
CA LYS A 48 6.08 -5.16 9.67
C LYS A 48 6.36 -4.04 8.68
N THR A 49 6.27 -2.78 9.14
CA THR A 49 6.54 -1.62 8.30
C THR A 49 7.97 -1.61 7.80
N TYR A 50 8.93 -1.88 8.69
CA TYR A 50 10.33 -1.99 8.32
C TYR A 50 10.54 -3.10 7.27
N LEU A 51 9.98 -4.26 7.50
CA LEU A 51 10.14 -5.42 6.63
C LEU A 51 9.56 -5.18 5.23
N ILE A 52 8.38 -4.58 5.17
CA ILE A 52 7.71 -4.24 3.91
C ILE A 52 8.50 -3.18 3.14
N ASN A 53 8.99 -2.15 3.82
CA ASN A 53 9.81 -1.11 3.18
C ASN A 53 11.13 -1.68 2.68
N LYS A 54 11.78 -2.53 3.45
CA LYS A 54 12.99 -3.22 3.02
C LYS A 54 12.77 -4.05 1.76
N PHE A 55 11.69 -4.82 1.74
CA PHE A 55 11.30 -5.59 0.58
C PHE A 55 11.06 -4.69 -0.64
N ALA A 56 10.32 -3.61 -0.45
CA ALA A 56 10.02 -2.68 -1.53
C ALA A 56 11.27 -2.03 -2.10
N ASP A 57 12.20 -1.62 -1.24
CA ASP A 57 13.47 -1.02 -1.66
C ASP A 57 14.34 -1.99 -2.45
N GLU A 58 14.28 -3.29 -2.15
CA GLU A 58 15.07 -4.31 -2.84
C GLU A 58 14.45 -4.76 -4.18
N TYR A 59 13.12 -4.77 -4.28
CA TYR A 59 12.44 -5.43 -5.40
C TYR A 59 11.67 -4.50 -6.34
N PHE A 60 11.58 -3.22 -6.03
CA PHE A 60 10.87 -2.25 -6.86
C PHE A 60 11.77 -1.07 -7.19
N LYS A 61 11.59 -0.49 -8.37
CA LYS A 61 12.33 0.71 -8.79
C LYS A 61 11.78 1.97 -8.16
N GLN A 62 10.46 2.02 -7.94
CA GLN A 62 9.81 3.15 -7.28
C GLN A 62 8.96 2.65 -6.12
N LYS A 63 9.09 3.32 -4.99
CA LYS A 63 8.27 3.07 -3.81
C LYS A 63 7.59 4.37 -3.40
N ILE A 64 6.28 4.32 -3.21
CA ILE A 64 5.52 5.39 -2.58
C ILE A 64 4.99 4.84 -1.25
N TYR A 65 5.41 5.47 -0.16
CA TYR A 65 4.99 5.06 1.18
C TYR A 65 4.12 6.15 1.80
N ILE A 66 2.92 5.76 2.22
CA ILE A 66 1.95 6.66 2.84
C ILE A 66 1.47 5.99 4.12
N ASN A 67 1.57 6.69 5.25
CA ASN A 67 1.01 6.24 6.51
C ASN A 67 -0.19 7.14 6.83
N LEU A 68 -1.39 6.57 6.80
CA LEU A 68 -2.64 7.34 6.97
C LEU A 68 -2.82 7.91 8.36
N PHE A 69 -2.06 7.44 9.34
CA PHE A 69 -2.06 7.98 10.69
C PHE A 69 -1.12 9.19 10.83
N GLU A 70 -0.18 9.38 9.92
CA GLU A 70 0.85 10.41 9.97
C GLU A 70 0.62 11.54 8.97
N LEU A 71 1.56 12.49 8.92
CA LEU A 71 1.49 13.64 8.02
C LEU A 71 1.38 13.24 6.54
N SER A 72 2.11 12.21 6.13
CA SER A 72 2.03 11.73 4.75
C SER A 72 0.61 11.31 4.37
N GLY A 73 -0.11 10.70 5.30
CA GLY A 73 -1.50 10.34 5.09
C GLY A 73 -2.40 11.55 4.93
N LYS A 74 -2.21 12.58 5.76
CA LYS A 74 -2.98 13.84 5.63
C LYS A 74 -2.74 14.51 4.29
N GLN A 75 -1.49 14.56 3.86
CA GLN A 75 -1.13 15.13 2.56
C GLN A 75 -1.76 14.34 1.41
N PHE A 76 -1.73 13.02 1.48
CA PHE A 76 -2.34 12.18 0.46
C PHE A 76 -3.86 12.37 0.42
N LEU A 77 -4.53 12.41 1.58
CA LEU A 77 -5.97 12.61 1.64
C LEU A 77 -6.38 13.96 1.07
N GLU A 78 -5.59 15.01 1.28
CA GLU A 78 -5.82 16.31 0.63
C GLU A 78 -5.70 16.20 -0.89
N CYS A 79 -4.70 15.49 -1.39
CA CYS A 79 -4.55 15.23 -2.82
C CYS A 79 -5.73 14.44 -3.38
N TYR A 80 -6.21 13.46 -2.64
CA TYR A 80 -7.37 12.67 -3.03
C TYR A 80 -8.62 13.54 -3.10
N GLU A 81 -8.86 14.39 -2.11
CA GLU A 81 -9.99 15.32 -2.14
C GLU A 81 -9.93 16.25 -3.32
N GLN A 82 -8.75 16.75 -3.68
CA GLN A 82 -8.57 17.55 -4.87
C GLN A 82 -8.88 16.77 -6.15
N ALA A 83 -8.44 15.51 -6.20
CA ALA A 83 -8.65 14.66 -7.38
C ALA A 83 -10.13 14.32 -7.60
N ILE A 84 -10.91 14.17 -6.54
CA ILE A 84 -12.35 13.88 -6.66
C ILE A 84 -13.20 15.14 -6.78
N ALA A 85 -12.65 16.31 -6.51
CA ALA A 85 -13.38 17.57 -6.62
C ALA A 85 -13.78 17.80 -8.08
N TRP A 86 -15.08 17.92 -8.32
CA TRP A 86 -15.62 18.16 -9.64
C TRP A 86 -16.43 19.45 -9.64
N LYS A 87 -16.14 20.30 -10.61
CA LYS A 87 -16.89 21.55 -10.80
C LYS A 87 -17.84 21.40 -11.98
N PRO A 88 -19.11 21.85 -11.87
CA PRO A 88 -20.03 21.85 -12.99
C PRO A 88 -19.41 22.56 -14.20
N GLY A 89 -19.60 21.96 -15.39
CA GLY A 89 -19.01 22.50 -16.63
C GLY A 89 -17.60 22.02 -16.94
N THR A 90 -16.98 21.24 -16.05
CA THR A 90 -15.68 20.60 -16.28
C THR A 90 -15.84 19.09 -16.48
N LYS A 91 -14.84 18.46 -17.09
CA LYS A 91 -14.83 17.01 -17.26
C LYS A 91 -14.67 16.32 -15.90
N ARG A 92 -15.48 15.29 -15.63
CA ARG A 92 -15.31 14.49 -14.42
C ARG A 92 -13.98 13.74 -14.44
N PRO A 93 -13.28 13.63 -13.30
CA PRO A 93 -12.08 12.79 -13.21
C PRO A 93 -12.42 11.33 -13.55
N GLU A 94 -11.65 10.74 -14.46
CA GLU A 94 -11.85 9.33 -14.85
C GLU A 94 -11.17 8.37 -13.85
N HIS A 95 -10.03 8.79 -13.31
CA HIS A 95 -9.23 7.98 -12.41
C HIS A 95 -8.78 8.80 -11.19
N PRO A 96 -9.71 9.12 -10.27
CA PRO A 96 -9.37 10.00 -9.14
C PRO A 96 -8.23 9.46 -8.27
N LEU A 97 -8.17 8.15 -8.07
CA LEU A 97 -7.10 7.56 -7.26
C LEU A 97 -5.74 7.70 -7.94
N HIS A 98 -5.67 7.47 -9.24
CA HIS A 98 -4.44 7.68 -10.02
C HIS A 98 -4.00 9.14 -9.97
N ASP A 99 -4.94 10.05 -10.16
CA ASP A 99 -4.68 11.49 -10.12
C ASP A 99 -4.20 11.92 -8.73
N ALA A 100 -4.76 11.33 -7.67
CA ALA A 100 -4.33 11.60 -6.30
C ALA A 100 -2.87 11.21 -6.09
N PHE A 101 -2.45 10.06 -6.58
CA PHE A 101 -1.04 9.65 -6.47
C PHE A 101 -0.11 10.57 -7.25
N LEU A 102 -0.52 11.03 -8.43
CA LEU A 102 0.27 12.01 -9.21
C LEU A 102 0.37 13.36 -8.51
N LEU A 103 -0.70 13.82 -7.87
CA LEU A 103 -0.67 15.06 -7.08
C LEU A 103 0.24 14.90 -5.87
N TYR A 104 0.16 13.76 -5.20
CA TYR A 104 0.98 13.46 -4.02
C TYR A 104 2.46 13.32 -4.37
N GLU A 105 2.76 12.60 -5.44
CA GLU A 105 4.13 12.34 -5.92
C GLU A 105 4.18 12.52 -7.44
N PRO A 106 4.57 13.71 -7.91
CA PRO A 106 4.57 13.99 -9.36
C PRO A 106 5.47 13.06 -10.18
N SER A 107 6.44 12.40 -9.56
CA SER A 107 7.30 11.42 -10.23
C SER A 107 6.67 10.04 -10.34
N PHE A 108 5.45 9.85 -9.83
CA PHE A 108 4.76 8.57 -9.86
C PHE A 108 4.64 8.03 -11.29
N GLN A 109 5.07 6.78 -11.46
CA GLN A 109 4.93 6.04 -12.72
C GLN A 109 4.12 4.79 -12.46
N ASP A 110 3.01 4.63 -13.17
CA ASP A 110 2.16 3.46 -13.05
C ASP A 110 2.74 2.31 -13.87
N THR A 111 3.72 1.62 -13.30
CA THR A 111 4.40 0.47 -13.92
C THR A 111 4.48 -0.69 -12.95
N GLU A 112 4.80 -1.87 -13.46
CA GLU A 112 4.98 -3.08 -12.64
C GLU A 112 6.16 -2.98 -11.67
N ASP A 113 7.08 -2.05 -11.89
CA ASP A 113 8.23 -1.81 -11.03
C ASP A 113 7.94 -0.79 -9.92
N THR A 114 6.72 -0.32 -9.82
CA THR A 114 6.27 0.62 -8.79
C THR A 114 5.41 -0.10 -7.77
N VAL A 115 5.67 0.16 -6.48
CA VAL A 115 4.83 -0.30 -5.39
C VAL A 115 4.34 0.89 -4.57
N ILE A 116 3.05 0.88 -4.24
CA ILE A 116 2.43 1.85 -3.34
C ILE A 116 2.08 1.12 -2.05
N ILE A 117 2.62 1.61 -0.95
CA ILE A 117 2.39 1.06 0.40
C ILE A 117 1.53 2.04 1.16
N ILE A 118 0.35 1.60 1.58
CA ILE A 118 -0.54 2.39 2.45
C ILE A 118 -0.56 1.72 3.82
N ASP A 119 0.10 2.34 4.77
CA ASP A 119 0.15 1.87 6.16
C ASP A 119 -1.00 2.48 6.96
N GLU A 120 -1.46 1.77 7.98
CA GLU A 120 -2.58 2.18 8.83
C GLU A 120 -3.86 2.42 8.01
N ILE A 121 -4.16 1.48 7.10
CA ILE A 121 -5.27 1.61 6.14
C ILE A 121 -6.63 1.76 6.82
N GLN A 122 -6.78 1.26 8.04
CA GLN A 122 -8.03 1.37 8.79
C GLN A 122 -8.42 2.83 9.09
N GLU A 123 -7.48 3.77 8.97
CA GLU A 123 -7.77 5.20 9.19
C GLU A 123 -8.62 5.81 8.06
N SER A 124 -8.74 5.13 6.92
CA SER A 124 -9.59 5.58 5.82
C SER A 124 -10.28 4.42 5.13
N ALA A 125 -11.52 4.16 5.51
CA ALA A 125 -12.34 3.15 4.84
C ALA A 125 -12.55 3.50 3.37
N GLU A 126 -12.65 4.78 3.04
CA GLU A 126 -12.84 5.23 1.66
C GLU A 126 -11.64 4.85 0.78
N ILE A 127 -10.42 5.15 1.23
CA ILE A 127 -9.22 4.79 0.46
C ILE A 127 -9.09 3.27 0.34
N TYR A 128 -9.36 2.54 1.41
CA TYR A 128 -9.32 1.08 1.35
C TYR A 128 -10.29 0.52 0.31
N ASN A 129 -11.52 1.00 0.31
CA ASN A 129 -12.53 0.56 -0.64
C ASN A 129 -12.16 0.93 -2.08
N ARG A 130 -11.58 2.11 -2.30
CA ARG A 130 -11.14 2.55 -3.62
C ARG A 130 -9.99 1.70 -4.16
N ILE A 131 -9.03 1.34 -3.30
CA ILE A 131 -7.95 0.45 -3.69
C ILE A 131 -8.50 -0.93 -4.07
N ARG A 132 -9.40 -1.49 -3.28
CA ARG A 132 -10.04 -2.79 -3.59
C ARG A 132 -10.77 -2.76 -4.91
N GLU A 133 -11.48 -1.66 -5.19
CA GLU A 133 -12.30 -1.52 -6.39
C GLU A 133 -11.45 -1.32 -7.65
N PHE A 134 -10.37 -0.54 -7.56
CA PHE A 134 -9.63 -0.06 -8.73
C PHE A 134 -8.23 -0.65 -8.88
N THR A 135 -7.78 -1.53 -7.99
CA THR A 135 -6.41 -2.08 -8.03
C THR A 135 -6.06 -2.70 -9.39
N ARG A 136 -7.02 -3.33 -10.06
CA ARG A 136 -6.80 -3.98 -11.36
C ARG A 136 -6.64 -3.00 -12.52
N GLN A 137 -6.98 -1.75 -12.33
CA GLN A 137 -6.81 -0.71 -13.34
C GLN A 137 -5.40 -0.09 -13.31
N PHE A 138 -4.61 -0.46 -12.31
CA PHE A 138 -3.23 -0.02 -12.19
C PHE A 138 -2.27 -1.11 -12.67
N LYS A 139 -1.14 -0.70 -13.22
CA LYS A 139 -0.01 -1.60 -13.50
C LYS A 139 0.86 -1.78 -12.27
N CYS A 140 0.95 -0.77 -11.42
CA CYS A 140 1.72 -0.82 -10.19
C CYS A 140 1.08 -1.77 -9.18
N ARG A 141 1.86 -2.13 -8.16
CA ARG A 141 1.43 -3.05 -7.12
C ARG A 141 1.09 -2.28 -5.85
N PHE A 142 0.15 -2.81 -5.08
CA PHE A 142 -0.29 -2.22 -3.82
C PHE A 142 -0.05 -3.17 -2.67
N ILE A 143 0.47 -2.61 -1.56
CA ILE A 143 0.52 -3.29 -0.26
C ILE A 143 -0.22 -2.39 0.72
N VAL A 144 -1.21 -2.94 1.41
CA VAL A 144 -1.91 -2.22 2.47
C VAL A 144 -1.67 -2.93 3.80
N THR A 145 -1.45 -2.15 4.83
CA THR A 145 -1.23 -2.67 6.17
C THR A 145 -2.22 -2.06 7.14
N GLY A 146 -2.54 -2.79 8.19
CA GLY A 146 -3.42 -2.30 9.23
C GLY A 146 -3.53 -3.27 10.38
N SER A 147 -4.01 -2.77 11.52
CA SER A 147 -4.15 -3.56 12.73
C SER A 147 -5.44 -4.37 12.78
N TYR A 148 -6.39 -4.09 11.90
CA TYR A 148 -7.73 -4.68 11.91
C TYR A 148 -8.20 -5.13 10.52
N LEU A 149 -7.28 -5.63 9.75
CA LEU A 149 -7.63 -6.21 8.45
C LEU A 149 -8.23 -7.61 8.59
#